data_96899e3b9cc02a3a085c4ed3ffb8e43b
#
_entry.id   96899e3b9cc02a3a085c4ed3ffb8e43b
#
_cell.length_a   1.000
_cell.length_b   1.000
_cell.length_c   1.000
_cell.angle_alpha   90.00
_cell.angle_beta   90.00
_cell.angle_gamma   90.00
#
_symmetry.space_group_name_H-M   'P 1'
#
loop_
_entity.id
_entity.type
_entity.pdbx_description
1 polymer ?
#
loop_
_entity_poly.entity_id
_entity_poly.type
_entity_poly.pdbx_seq_one_letter_code
_entity_poly.pdbx_strand_id
1 'polypeptide(L)'
;LGAAGTAMAFAPFVPWGKFMPNPSSSSTDKAPVILPDGTQANINTFPINRAEIITYPKTTDEVLNEEAFRKWQFIRLPEIYGGKKKDVSSFRVFSMVCLHLWCVWKYWPDEGRMRGECPCHGSMYDPRTGTAFAGPASYQPAPSNSLPRLDLETDAEGFMYISPVKWGVNENGVVGYGRFIK
;
A
#
# COMPACT_ATOMS: atom_id res chain seq x y z
N LEU A 1 -1.73 38.75 -27.94
CA LEU A 1 -1.32 39.30 -26.61
C LEU A 1 -2.21 38.84 -25.43
N GLY A 2 -3.41 38.27 -25.67
CA GLY A 2 -4.34 37.84 -24.60
C GLY A 2 -4.03 36.47 -23.94
N ALA A 3 -3.45 35.52 -24.65
CA ALA A 3 -3.24 34.16 -24.18
C ALA A 3 -2.08 33.99 -23.16
N ALA A 4 -1.05 34.83 -23.27
CA ALA A 4 0.08 34.77 -22.31
C ALA A 4 -0.24 35.36 -20.95
N GLY A 5 -1.18 36.32 -20.86
CA GLY A 5 -1.58 36.94 -19.62
C GLY A 5 -2.43 36.04 -18.69
N THR A 6 -3.25 35.16 -19.27
CA THR A 6 -4.12 34.24 -18.52
C THR A 6 -3.34 33.08 -17.89
N ALA A 7 -2.29 32.60 -18.54
CA ALA A 7 -1.45 31.52 -17.99
C ALA A 7 -0.66 31.95 -16.73
N MET A 8 -0.26 33.24 -16.67
CA MET A 8 0.44 33.76 -15.49
C MET A 8 -0.47 34.04 -14.29
N ALA A 9 -1.76 34.26 -14.50
CA ALA A 9 -2.68 34.55 -13.39
C ALA A 9 -3.02 33.33 -12.53
N PHE A 10 -2.95 32.13 -13.07
CA PHE A 10 -3.28 30.88 -12.36
C PHE A 10 -2.05 30.13 -11.81
N ALA A 11 -0.84 30.42 -12.30
CA ALA A 11 0.38 29.74 -11.87
C ALA A 11 0.67 29.88 -10.35
N PRO A 12 0.43 31.02 -9.68
CA PRO A 12 0.70 31.12 -8.25
C PRO A 12 -0.31 30.42 -7.35
N PHE A 13 -1.48 30.01 -7.86
CA PHE A 13 -2.54 29.40 -7.06
C PHE A 13 -2.48 27.87 -7.01
N VAL A 14 -1.61 27.26 -7.81
CA VAL A 14 -1.42 25.81 -7.80
C VAL A 14 -0.11 25.50 -7.08
N PRO A 15 -0.14 25.05 -5.82
CA PRO A 15 1.07 24.68 -5.09
C PRO A 15 1.60 23.33 -5.60
N TRP A 16 2.02 23.30 -6.87
CA TRP A 16 2.49 22.08 -7.55
C TRP A 16 3.52 21.30 -6.76
N GLY A 17 4.39 21.99 -6.01
CA GLY A 17 5.42 21.35 -5.19
C GLY A 17 4.88 20.60 -3.96
N LYS A 18 3.62 20.82 -3.55
CA LYS A 18 3.01 20.08 -2.44
C LYS A 18 2.29 18.81 -2.88
N PHE A 19 1.95 18.72 -4.16
CA PHE A 19 1.22 17.57 -4.71
C PHE A 19 2.11 16.60 -5.49
N MET A 20 3.31 17.01 -5.85
CA MET A 20 4.28 16.11 -6.44
C MET A 20 5.21 15.58 -5.35
N PRO A 21 5.24 14.25 -5.12
CA PRO A 21 6.27 13.68 -4.28
C PRO A 21 7.62 14.06 -4.87
N ASN A 22 8.51 14.59 -4.03
CA ASN A 22 9.87 14.95 -4.46
C ASN A 22 10.58 13.65 -4.90
N PRO A 23 10.91 13.46 -6.18
CA PRO A 23 11.58 12.25 -6.63
C PRO A 23 12.98 12.06 -6.02
N SER A 24 13.57 13.13 -5.45
CA SER A 24 14.82 13.04 -4.72
C SER A 24 14.67 12.52 -3.28
N SER A 25 13.47 12.31 -2.79
CA SER A 25 13.20 11.73 -1.47
C SER A 25 12.95 10.21 -1.50
N SER A 26 13.41 9.51 -2.54
CA SER A 26 13.48 8.06 -2.46
C SER A 26 14.44 7.71 -1.34
N SER A 27 13.91 7.30 -0.18
CA SER A 27 14.73 6.71 0.87
C SER A 27 15.47 5.53 0.25
N THR A 28 16.80 5.57 0.29
CA THR A 28 17.63 4.42 -0.08
C THR A 28 17.61 3.37 1.01
N ASP A 29 17.08 3.73 2.19
CA ASP A 29 17.11 2.91 3.37
C ASP A 29 15.79 2.14 3.54
N LYS A 30 15.92 0.89 3.96
CA LYS A 30 14.77 0.07 4.36
C LYS A 30 14.15 0.61 5.65
N ALA A 31 12.83 0.59 5.73
CA ALA A 31 12.09 1.04 6.91
C ALA A 31 11.58 -0.16 7.72
N PRO A 32 11.70 -0.17 9.06
CA PRO A 32 11.17 -1.26 9.88
C PRO A 32 9.64 -1.34 9.77
N VAL A 33 9.09 -2.55 9.74
CA VAL A 33 7.65 -2.79 9.84
C VAL A 33 7.26 -2.69 11.32
N ILE A 34 6.66 -1.57 11.72
CA ILE A 34 6.22 -1.34 13.10
C ILE A 34 4.74 -1.65 13.20
N LEU A 35 4.42 -2.56 14.13
CA LEU A 35 3.05 -2.97 14.46
C LEU A 35 2.34 -1.91 15.31
N PRO A 36 1.00 -1.97 15.46
CA PRO A 36 0.25 -1.00 16.26
C PRO A 36 0.65 -0.92 17.74
N ASP A 37 1.20 -2.01 18.29
CA ASP A 37 1.72 -2.07 19.67
C ASP A 37 3.12 -1.44 19.82
N GLY A 38 3.69 -0.91 18.75
CA GLY A 38 5.02 -0.32 18.72
C GLY A 38 6.16 -1.33 18.54
N THR A 39 5.90 -2.61 18.49
CA THR A 39 6.92 -3.64 18.26
C THR A 39 7.25 -3.78 16.77
N GLN A 40 8.46 -4.20 16.45
CA GLN A 40 8.82 -4.52 15.07
C GLN A 40 8.32 -5.93 14.71
N ALA A 41 7.68 -6.07 13.56
CA ALA A 41 7.22 -7.36 13.07
C ALA A 41 8.38 -8.33 12.85
N ASN A 42 8.20 -9.59 13.26
CA ASN A 42 9.18 -10.63 13.06
C ASN A 42 8.52 -11.86 12.41
N ILE A 43 9.19 -12.42 11.42
CA ILE A 43 8.72 -13.56 10.62
C ILE A 43 8.43 -14.81 11.45
N ASN A 44 9.15 -14.99 12.57
CA ASN A 44 9.03 -16.16 13.41
C ASN A 44 7.87 -16.06 14.41
N THR A 45 7.51 -14.85 14.84
CA THR A 45 6.52 -14.61 15.91
C THR A 45 5.18 -14.12 15.41
N PHE A 46 5.12 -13.45 14.26
CA PHE A 46 3.85 -12.94 13.75
C PHE A 46 2.92 -14.09 13.35
N PRO A 47 1.65 -14.12 13.83
CA PRO A 47 0.75 -15.26 13.64
C PRO A 47 0.35 -15.50 12.19
N ILE A 48 0.16 -16.78 11.81
CA ILE A 48 -0.36 -17.17 10.50
C ILE A 48 -1.82 -16.72 10.38
N ASN A 49 -2.23 -16.34 9.16
CA ASN A 49 -3.59 -15.88 8.86
C ASN A 49 -4.01 -14.66 9.70
N ARG A 50 -3.08 -13.76 9.95
CA ARG A 50 -3.29 -12.54 10.73
C ARG A 50 -2.96 -11.32 9.88
N ALA A 51 -3.69 -10.24 10.11
CA ALA A 51 -3.38 -8.94 9.53
C ALA A 51 -3.36 -7.87 10.61
N GLU A 52 -2.45 -6.91 10.45
CA GLU A 52 -2.36 -5.69 11.25
C GLU A 52 -2.24 -4.47 10.35
N ILE A 53 -2.68 -3.32 10.85
CA ILE A 53 -2.57 -2.05 10.12
C ILE A 53 -1.25 -1.40 10.51
N ILE A 54 -0.41 -1.14 9.52
CA ILE A 54 0.83 -0.40 9.71
C ILE A 54 0.76 0.97 9.02
N THR A 55 1.53 1.92 9.52
CA THR A 55 1.65 3.27 8.94
C THR A 55 2.96 3.42 8.21
N TYR A 56 2.90 3.74 6.89
CA TYR A 56 4.09 3.97 6.07
C TYR A 56 3.83 4.97 4.93
N PRO A 57 4.72 5.91 4.66
CA PRO A 57 5.84 6.29 5.52
C PRO A 57 5.33 6.96 6.81
N LYS A 58 5.96 6.62 7.95
CA LYS A 58 5.66 7.25 9.23
C LYS A 58 6.39 8.59 9.32
N THR A 59 5.72 9.62 9.84
CA THR A 59 6.26 10.97 10.03
C THR A 59 6.17 11.36 11.50
N THR A 60 6.75 12.52 11.85
CA THR A 60 6.59 13.13 13.18
C THR A 60 5.25 13.81 13.38
N ASP A 61 4.49 14.04 12.29
CA ASP A 61 3.14 14.61 12.34
C ASP A 61 2.11 13.46 12.47
N GLU A 62 1.52 13.36 13.65
CA GLU A 62 0.54 12.30 13.94
C GLU A 62 -0.76 12.47 13.12
N VAL A 63 -1.13 13.70 12.74
CA VAL A 63 -2.31 13.90 11.89
C VAL A 63 -2.09 13.32 10.50
N LEU A 64 -0.92 13.53 9.93
CA LEU A 64 -0.54 12.92 8.65
C LEU A 64 -0.45 11.39 8.74
N ASN A 65 -0.04 10.85 9.89
CA ASN A 65 0.03 9.40 10.07
C ASN A 65 -1.35 8.74 10.07
N GLU A 66 -2.43 9.48 10.34
CA GLU A 66 -3.80 8.96 10.29
C GLU A 66 -4.43 9.00 8.88
N GLU A 67 -3.77 9.58 7.90
CA GLU A 67 -4.28 9.56 6.52
C GLU A 67 -4.39 8.14 5.97
N ALA A 68 -5.51 7.84 5.33
CA ALA A 68 -5.79 6.51 4.76
C ALA A 68 -4.71 6.04 3.76
N PHE A 69 -4.09 6.98 3.03
CA PHE A 69 -3.03 6.69 2.06
C PHE A 69 -1.70 6.26 2.71
N ARG A 70 -1.56 6.47 4.03
CA ARG A 70 -0.42 6.01 4.82
C ARG A 70 -0.70 4.71 5.57
N LYS A 71 -1.93 4.21 5.52
CA LYS A 71 -2.32 2.96 6.18
C LYS A 71 -2.21 1.79 5.20
N TRP A 72 -1.59 0.72 5.68
CA TRP A 72 -1.31 -0.48 4.91
C TRP A 72 -1.77 -1.71 5.70
N GLN A 73 -2.37 -2.67 5.01
CA GLN A 73 -2.65 -4.00 5.55
C GLN A 73 -1.38 -4.85 5.45
N PHE A 74 -0.75 -5.10 6.60
CA PHE A 74 0.33 -6.08 6.72
C PHE A 74 -0.30 -7.43 7.05
N ILE A 75 -0.18 -8.40 6.15
CA ILE A 75 -0.88 -9.69 6.21
C ILE A 75 0.13 -10.82 6.22
N ARG A 76 0.06 -11.74 7.18
CA ARG A 76 0.62 -13.08 7.03
C ARG A 76 -0.45 -13.98 6.42
N LEU A 77 -0.14 -14.58 5.30
CA LEU A 77 -1.07 -15.42 4.54
C LEU A 77 -1.56 -16.61 5.36
N PRO A 78 -2.77 -17.15 5.05
CA PRO A 78 -3.20 -18.45 5.57
C PRO A 78 -2.27 -19.57 5.10
N GLU A 79 -2.33 -20.71 5.80
CA GLU A 79 -1.51 -21.89 5.46
C GLU A 79 -1.69 -22.35 4.03
N ILE A 80 -2.94 -22.38 3.56
CA ILE A 80 -3.30 -22.79 2.18
C ILE A 80 -2.69 -21.88 1.11
N TYR A 81 -2.28 -20.66 1.48
CA TYR A 81 -1.61 -19.69 0.59
C TYR A 81 -0.12 -19.51 0.89
N GLY A 82 0.47 -20.44 1.67
CA GLY A 82 1.90 -20.44 1.95
C GLY A 82 2.32 -19.73 3.23
N GLY A 83 1.39 -19.40 4.12
CA GLY A 83 1.68 -18.69 5.39
C GLY A 83 2.58 -19.44 6.38
N LYS A 84 2.79 -20.77 6.20
CA LYS A 84 3.73 -21.59 7.00
C LYS A 84 5.20 -21.33 6.68
N LYS A 85 5.52 -20.79 5.52
CA LYS A 85 6.89 -20.52 5.15
C LYS A 85 7.48 -19.48 6.10
N LYS A 86 8.77 -19.68 6.44
CA LYS A 86 9.52 -18.74 7.28
C LYS A 86 10.37 -17.81 6.41
N ASP A 87 9.73 -17.16 5.46
CA ASP A 87 10.33 -16.19 4.55
C ASP A 87 9.33 -15.09 4.17
N VAL A 88 9.80 -14.03 3.56
CA VAL A 88 8.97 -12.87 3.16
C VAL A 88 7.82 -13.24 2.20
N SER A 89 7.92 -14.37 1.50
CA SER A 89 6.86 -14.82 0.58
C SER A 89 5.55 -15.18 1.29
N SER A 90 5.59 -15.39 2.61
CA SER A 90 4.41 -15.62 3.46
C SER A 90 3.66 -14.35 3.80
N PHE A 91 4.21 -13.18 3.48
CA PHE A 91 3.67 -11.89 3.90
C PHE A 91 3.30 -11.02 2.70
N ARG A 92 2.33 -10.14 2.93
CA ARG A 92 1.92 -9.11 1.96
C ARG A 92 1.67 -7.80 2.68
N VAL A 93 1.93 -6.71 1.97
CA VAL A 93 1.59 -5.36 2.42
C VAL A 93 0.86 -4.66 1.31
N PHE A 94 -0.42 -4.39 1.51
CA PHE A 94 -1.25 -3.69 0.53
C PHE A 94 -1.76 -2.37 1.09
N SER A 95 -1.89 -1.37 0.22
CA SER A 95 -2.60 -0.13 0.56
C SER A 95 -4.01 -0.44 1.05
N MET A 96 -4.45 0.21 2.12
CA MET A 96 -5.81 0.06 2.62
C MET A 96 -6.87 0.79 1.79
N VAL A 97 -6.46 1.60 0.82
CA VAL A 97 -7.39 2.36 -0.01
C VAL A 97 -7.99 1.48 -1.09
N CYS A 98 -9.31 1.34 -1.05
CA CYS A 98 -10.08 0.60 -2.04
C CYS A 98 -9.99 1.25 -3.42
N LEU A 99 -9.77 0.44 -4.46
CA LEU A 99 -9.59 0.93 -5.83
C LEU A 99 -10.87 1.48 -6.46
N HIS A 100 -12.05 1.22 -5.88
CA HIS A 100 -13.31 1.74 -6.42
C HIS A 100 -13.48 3.24 -6.14
N LEU A 101 -13.78 3.62 -4.90
CA LEU A 101 -14.02 5.01 -4.47
C LEU A 101 -13.32 5.33 -3.15
N TRP A 102 -12.11 4.82 -2.97
CA TRP A 102 -11.17 5.14 -1.88
C TRP A 102 -11.64 4.87 -0.45
N CYS A 103 -12.69 4.05 -0.27
CA CYS A 103 -13.02 3.51 1.04
C CYS A 103 -11.87 2.66 1.57
N VAL A 104 -11.85 2.45 2.89
CA VAL A 104 -10.88 1.56 3.52
C VAL A 104 -11.42 0.14 3.50
N TRP A 105 -10.66 -0.81 2.94
CA TRP A 105 -10.98 -2.23 2.98
C TRP A 105 -10.28 -2.93 4.14
N LYS A 106 -10.76 -4.13 4.52
CA LYS A 106 -10.22 -4.93 5.62
C LYS A 106 -9.99 -6.37 5.19
N TYR A 107 -8.92 -6.99 5.71
CA TYR A 107 -8.69 -8.43 5.60
C TYR A 107 -9.56 -9.20 6.60
N TRP A 108 -10.18 -10.28 6.14
CA TRP A 108 -10.98 -11.19 6.94
C TRP A 108 -10.33 -12.57 6.98
N PRO A 109 -9.84 -13.02 8.15
CA PRO A 109 -9.14 -14.28 8.30
C PRO A 109 -10.08 -15.49 8.45
N ASP A 110 -11.40 -15.27 8.58
CA ASP A 110 -12.37 -16.34 8.86
C ASP A 110 -12.34 -17.43 7.79
N GLU A 111 -12.52 -18.69 8.22
CA GLU A 111 -12.67 -19.83 7.29
C GLU A 111 -13.79 -19.56 6.30
N GLY A 112 -13.51 -19.80 5.01
CA GLY A 112 -14.43 -19.50 3.92
C GLY A 112 -14.41 -18.05 3.43
N ARG A 113 -13.75 -17.12 4.16
CA ARG A 113 -13.52 -15.75 3.69
C ARG A 113 -12.08 -15.57 3.22
N MET A 114 -11.09 -15.55 4.09
CA MET A 114 -9.65 -15.41 3.82
C MET A 114 -9.34 -14.45 2.66
N ARG A 115 -9.98 -13.27 2.66
CA ARG A 115 -9.92 -12.28 1.60
C ARG A 115 -10.02 -10.86 2.13
N GLY A 116 -9.63 -9.88 1.32
CA GLY A 116 -9.92 -8.47 1.57
C GLY A 116 -11.35 -8.14 1.16
N GLU A 117 -12.08 -7.34 1.97
CA GLU A 117 -13.41 -6.85 1.63
C GLU A 117 -13.53 -5.35 1.91
N CYS A 118 -14.10 -4.63 0.97
CA CYS A 118 -14.45 -3.22 1.14
C CYS A 118 -15.93 -3.11 1.55
N PRO A 119 -16.24 -2.53 2.71
CA PRO A 119 -17.61 -2.48 3.22
C PRO A 119 -18.53 -1.53 2.44
N CYS A 120 -17.95 -0.57 1.68
CA CYS A 120 -18.75 0.44 1.02
C CYS A 120 -19.59 -0.13 -0.14
N HIS A 121 -18.97 -0.92 -1.02
CA HIS A 121 -19.64 -1.42 -2.23
C HIS A 121 -19.26 -2.89 -2.55
N GLY A 122 -18.69 -3.61 -1.59
CA GLY A 122 -18.46 -5.05 -1.72
C GLY A 122 -17.31 -5.44 -2.65
N SER A 123 -16.36 -4.56 -2.95
CA SER A 123 -15.15 -4.98 -3.67
C SER A 123 -14.36 -5.98 -2.84
N MET A 124 -13.92 -7.10 -3.45
CA MET A 124 -13.20 -8.17 -2.78
C MET A 124 -11.82 -8.36 -3.43
N TYR A 125 -10.80 -8.59 -2.59
CA TYR A 125 -9.41 -8.67 -2.98
C TYR A 125 -8.76 -9.99 -2.57
N ASP A 126 -8.02 -10.61 -3.50
CA ASP A 126 -7.21 -11.79 -3.23
C ASP A 126 -6.00 -11.39 -2.34
N PRO A 127 -5.83 -11.99 -1.16
CA PRO A 127 -4.76 -11.62 -0.24
C PRO A 127 -3.36 -12.00 -0.75
N ARG A 128 -3.24 -12.86 -1.76
CA ARG A 128 -1.96 -13.24 -2.36
C ARG A 128 -1.43 -12.18 -3.31
N THR A 129 -2.33 -11.58 -4.10
CA THR A 129 -1.98 -10.71 -5.23
C THR A 129 -2.44 -9.27 -5.07
N GLY A 130 -3.43 -9.02 -4.20
CA GLY A 130 -4.11 -7.73 -4.09
C GLY A 130 -5.09 -7.45 -5.23
N THR A 131 -5.32 -8.41 -6.13
CA THR A 131 -6.20 -8.23 -7.28
C THR A 131 -7.67 -8.30 -6.85
N ALA A 132 -8.47 -7.36 -7.31
CA ALA A 132 -9.91 -7.38 -7.10
C ALA A 132 -10.53 -8.48 -7.97
N PHE A 133 -11.25 -9.42 -7.36
CA PHE A 133 -11.92 -10.51 -8.07
C PHE A 133 -13.46 -10.42 -8.03
N ALA A 134 -14.02 -9.53 -7.20
CA ALA A 134 -15.46 -9.29 -7.12
C ALA A 134 -15.75 -7.83 -6.72
N GLY A 135 -16.99 -7.39 -6.98
CA GLY A 135 -17.45 -6.03 -6.75
C GLY A 135 -16.88 -5.01 -7.74
N PRO A 136 -17.19 -3.71 -7.55
CA PRO A 136 -16.91 -2.68 -8.57
C PRO A 136 -15.42 -2.53 -8.93
N ALA A 137 -14.50 -2.76 -7.99
CA ALA A 137 -13.06 -2.66 -8.28
C ALA A 137 -12.60 -3.72 -9.29
N SER A 138 -13.30 -4.87 -9.40
CA SER A 138 -12.92 -5.94 -10.33
C SER A 138 -13.25 -5.61 -11.79
N TYR A 139 -14.07 -4.60 -12.05
CA TYR A 139 -14.38 -4.14 -13.41
C TYR A 139 -13.30 -3.24 -14.01
N GLN A 140 -12.34 -2.81 -13.21
CA GLN A 140 -11.21 -2.05 -13.73
C GLN A 140 -10.26 -2.97 -14.52
N PRO A 141 -9.69 -2.50 -15.63
CA PRO A 141 -8.72 -3.29 -16.38
C PRO A 141 -7.43 -3.47 -15.58
N ALA A 142 -6.76 -4.61 -15.78
CA ALA A 142 -5.43 -4.81 -15.22
C ALA A 142 -4.44 -3.78 -15.81
N PRO A 143 -3.49 -3.26 -15.02
CA PRO A 143 -3.21 -3.57 -13.61
C PRO A 143 -4.00 -2.72 -12.59
N SER A 144 -4.91 -1.84 -13.04
CA SER A 144 -5.65 -0.91 -12.17
C SER A 144 -6.59 -1.60 -11.19
N ASN A 145 -6.90 -2.88 -11.40
CA ASN A 145 -7.68 -3.71 -10.50
C ASN A 145 -6.85 -4.37 -9.38
N SER A 146 -5.58 -3.99 -9.23
CA SER A 146 -4.70 -4.53 -8.19
C SER A 146 -4.26 -3.45 -7.20
N LEU A 147 -4.36 -3.76 -5.90
CA LEU A 147 -3.95 -2.87 -4.83
C LEU A 147 -2.46 -2.54 -4.91
N PRO A 148 -2.06 -1.29 -4.65
CA PRO A 148 -0.66 -0.95 -4.44
C PRO A 148 -0.05 -1.82 -3.35
N ARG A 149 1.19 -2.31 -3.60
CA ARG A 149 1.92 -3.21 -2.72
C ARG A 149 3.27 -2.62 -2.35
N LEU A 150 3.70 -2.88 -1.11
CA LEU A 150 5.06 -2.65 -0.66
C LEU A 150 5.82 -4.00 -0.66
N ASP A 151 7.07 -3.97 -1.08
CA ASP A 151 7.95 -5.13 -0.99
C ASP A 151 8.61 -5.19 0.38
N LEU A 152 8.89 -6.41 0.84
CA LEU A 152 9.40 -6.69 2.18
C LEU A 152 10.77 -7.37 2.10
N GLU A 153 11.58 -7.10 3.11
CA GLU A 153 12.87 -7.76 3.38
C GLU A 153 12.91 -8.25 4.84
N THR A 154 13.80 -9.19 5.14
CA THR A 154 14.12 -9.60 6.51
C THR A 154 15.61 -9.52 6.76
N ASP A 155 16.00 -9.32 8.02
CA ASP A 155 17.35 -9.54 8.48
C ASP A 155 17.58 -11.01 8.92
N ALA A 156 18.78 -11.28 9.44
CA ALA A 156 19.17 -12.61 9.88
C ALA A 156 18.38 -13.07 11.13
N GLU A 157 17.93 -12.15 11.95
CA GLU A 157 17.13 -12.37 13.15
C GLU A 157 15.63 -12.53 12.84
N GLY A 158 15.23 -12.28 11.59
CA GLY A 158 13.86 -12.40 11.10
C GLY A 158 13.01 -11.15 11.30
N PHE A 159 13.57 -10.01 11.68
CA PHE A 159 12.85 -8.75 11.72
C PHE A 159 12.54 -8.26 10.31
N MET A 160 11.36 -7.69 10.15
CA MET A 160 10.83 -7.33 8.85
C MET A 160 10.99 -5.83 8.56
N TYR A 161 11.28 -5.55 7.30
CA TYR A 161 11.48 -4.20 6.77
C TYR A 161 10.70 -4.03 5.47
N ILE A 162 10.25 -2.81 5.23
CA ILE A 162 9.76 -2.37 3.92
C ILE A 162 10.99 -2.02 3.08
N SER A 163 11.12 -2.64 1.92
CA SER A 163 12.18 -2.32 0.96
C SER A 163 12.03 -0.88 0.47
N PRO A 164 13.14 -0.22 0.09
CA PRO A 164 13.07 1.14 -0.46
C PRO A 164 12.09 1.23 -1.62
N VAL A 165 11.14 2.16 -1.52
CA VAL A 165 10.11 2.35 -2.53
C VAL A 165 10.74 2.94 -3.78
N LYS A 166 10.70 2.21 -4.88
CA LYS A 166 11.09 2.72 -6.20
C LYS A 166 9.89 3.42 -6.81
N TRP A 167 10.03 4.70 -7.07
CA TRP A 167 9.02 5.48 -7.77
C TRP A 167 8.93 5.02 -9.23
N GLY A 168 7.79 4.44 -9.61
CA GLY A 168 7.53 4.13 -11.01
C GLY A 168 7.02 5.37 -11.74
N VAL A 169 7.62 5.68 -12.87
CA VAL A 169 7.07 6.65 -13.82
C VAL A 169 6.37 5.83 -14.88
N ASN A 170 5.07 6.07 -15.12
CA ASN A 170 4.36 5.41 -16.21
C ASN A 170 4.78 5.95 -17.57
N GLU A 171 4.31 5.33 -18.65
CA GLU A 171 4.58 5.72 -20.03
C GLU A 171 4.18 7.17 -20.37
N ASN A 172 3.29 7.77 -19.57
CA ASN A 172 2.86 9.17 -19.69
C ASN A 172 3.65 10.12 -18.77
N GLY A 173 4.73 9.66 -18.14
CA GLY A 173 5.55 10.48 -17.25
C GLY A 173 4.91 10.78 -15.89
N VAL A 174 3.80 10.10 -15.53
CA VAL A 174 3.12 10.31 -14.25
C VAL A 174 3.77 9.46 -13.17
N VAL A 175 4.26 10.13 -12.14
CA VAL A 175 4.83 9.46 -10.97
C VAL A 175 3.70 8.93 -10.09
N GLY A 176 3.60 7.60 -9.96
CA GLY A 176 2.61 6.95 -9.11
C GLY A 176 3.20 6.60 -7.75
N TYR A 177 2.58 7.07 -6.65
CA TYR A 177 2.92 6.62 -5.32
C TYR A 177 2.50 5.17 -5.13
N GLY A 178 3.48 4.26 -4.95
CA GLY A 178 3.23 2.86 -4.60
C GLY A 178 2.50 2.01 -5.65
N ARG A 179 2.24 2.51 -6.84
CA ARG A 179 1.80 1.68 -7.96
C ARG A 179 3.02 1.18 -8.70
N PHE A 180 3.50 0.02 -8.30
CA PHE A 180 4.44 -0.74 -9.11
C PHE A 180 3.63 -1.38 -10.24
N ILE A 181 3.68 -0.74 -11.39
CA ILE A 181 3.34 -1.39 -12.63
C ILE A 181 4.59 -2.21 -12.98
N LYS A 182 4.53 -3.52 -12.74
CA LYS A 182 5.47 -4.45 -13.36
C LYS A 182 4.94 -4.78 -14.73
#